data_d392fb39c982e197934e46bd98257eee
#
_entry.id   d392fb39c982e197934e46bd98257eee
#
_cell.length_a   1.000
_cell.length_b   1.000
_cell.length_c   1.000
_cell.angle_alpha   90.00
_cell.angle_beta   90.00
_cell.angle_gamma   90.00
#
_symmetry.space_group_name_H-M   'P 1'
#
loop_
_entity.id
_entity.type
_entity.pdbx_description
1 polymer ?
#
loop_
_entity_poly.entity_id
_entity_poly.type
_entity_poly.pdbx_seq_one_letter_code
_entity_poly.pdbx_strand_id
1 'polypeptide(L)'
;APTLSSMSIASNNTTNSLAKPNDDITLTFTASEAIDTPVVTFKSGGAAVTDSSVVYSNTTGNTWTAVYKANANDTDGPLTYSIAFSDTAGNAGTPVTSGSGSVTTDTSAPTLSSVSISSNNGNRSMATPSDLVTLSFTASETIQSPTVTASSGGAAVNGNVSLSNTSGNTWTASFTANAN
;
A
#
# COMPACT_ATOMS: atom_id res chain seq x y z
N ALA A 1 -25.96 23.04 -17.38
CA ALA A 1 -25.19 22.58 -16.22
C ALA A 1 -24.18 21.51 -16.67
N PRO A 2 -22.93 21.61 -16.30
CA PRO A 2 -21.89 20.67 -16.67
C PRO A 2 -22.14 19.26 -16.11
N THR A 3 -21.55 18.26 -16.76
CA THR A 3 -21.51 16.87 -16.32
C THR A 3 -20.07 16.37 -16.32
N LEU A 4 -19.76 15.33 -15.54
CA LEU A 4 -18.46 14.68 -15.55
C LEU A 4 -18.52 13.28 -16.15
N SER A 5 -17.43 12.89 -16.81
CA SER A 5 -17.24 11.58 -17.41
C SER A 5 -15.79 11.09 -17.18
N SER A 6 -15.53 9.82 -17.52
CA SER A 6 -14.19 9.24 -17.49
C SER A 6 -13.47 9.40 -16.14
N MET A 7 -14.21 9.29 -15.02
CA MET A 7 -13.61 9.33 -13.70
C MET A 7 -12.76 8.10 -13.45
N SER A 8 -11.50 8.33 -13.01
CA SER A 8 -10.59 7.26 -12.60
C SER A 8 -9.73 7.71 -11.42
N ILE A 9 -9.47 6.80 -10.48
CA ILE A 9 -8.61 7.03 -9.33
C ILE A 9 -7.52 5.98 -9.27
N ALA A 10 -6.29 6.41 -8.99
CA ALA A 10 -5.14 5.54 -8.82
C ALA A 10 -4.09 6.19 -7.91
N SER A 11 -3.25 5.38 -7.29
CA SER A 11 -2.07 5.79 -6.54
C SER A 11 -0.80 5.64 -7.40
N ASN A 12 0.24 6.40 -7.07
CA ASN A 12 1.59 6.22 -7.63
C ASN A 12 2.39 5.09 -6.94
N ASN A 13 1.75 4.34 -6.03
CA ASN A 13 2.32 3.14 -5.44
C ASN A 13 2.62 2.08 -6.52
N THR A 14 3.57 1.19 -6.28
CA THR A 14 3.87 0.04 -7.17
C THR A 14 2.62 -0.78 -7.47
N THR A 15 1.72 -0.92 -6.50
CA THR A 15 0.36 -1.44 -6.67
C THR A 15 -0.60 -0.26 -6.63
N ASN A 16 -1.05 0.20 -7.80
CA ASN A 16 -1.81 1.45 -7.94
C ASN A 16 -3.18 1.50 -7.23
N SER A 17 -3.65 0.37 -6.73
CA SER A 17 -4.85 0.25 -5.88
C SER A 17 -4.55 0.35 -4.38
N LEU A 18 -3.28 0.53 -3.99
CA LEU A 18 -2.84 0.73 -2.61
C LEU A 18 -2.15 2.08 -2.46
N ALA A 19 -2.24 2.67 -1.29
CA ALA A 19 -1.50 3.88 -0.95
C ALA A 19 -0.95 3.80 0.48
N LYS A 20 0.33 4.09 0.66
CA LYS A 20 0.98 4.28 1.95
C LYS A 20 1.29 5.77 2.17
N PRO A 21 1.70 6.18 3.37
CA PRO A 21 2.08 7.57 3.62
C PRO A 21 3.08 8.11 2.59
N ASN A 22 2.80 9.31 2.09
CA ASN A 22 3.50 10.06 1.04
C ASN A 22 3.24 9.60 -0.40
N ASP A 23 2.44 8.58 -0.64
CA ASP A 23 2.01 8.27 -2.01
C ASP A 23 1.02 9.35 -2.50
N ASP A 24 1.10 9.68 -3.79
CA ASP A 24 0.18 10.59 -4.45
C ASP A 24 -1.00 9.79 -5.02
N ILE A 25 -2.19 10.20 -4.66
CA ILE A 25 -3.44 9.62 -5.14
C ILE A 25 -4.04 10.61 -6.14
N THR A 26 -4.15 10.19 -7.39
CA THR A 26 -4.62 11.01 -8.50
C THR A 26 -6.03 10.61 -8.90
N LEU A 27 -6.97 11.54 -8.81
CA LEU A 27 -8.29 11.45 -9.38
C LEU A 27 -8.31 12.23 -10.70
N THR A 28 -8.64 11.57 -11.80
CA THR A 28 -8.76 12.17 -13.14
C THR A 28 -10.22 12.13 -13.58
N PHE A 29 -10.70 13.20 -14.19
CA PHE A 29 -12.05 13.28 -14.74
C PHE A 29 -12.14 14.30 -15.88
N THR A 30 -13.16 14.16 -16.74
CA THR A 30 -13.40 15.05 -17.88
C THR A 30 -14.76 15.69 -17.74
N ALA A 31 -14.82 17.03 -17.83
CA ALA A 31 -16.05 17.78 -17.84
C ALA A 31 -16.62 17.91 -19.27
N SER A 32 -17.93 17.99 -19.40
CA SER A 32 -18.63 18.16 -20.69
C SER A 32 -18.37 19.53 -21.32
N GLU A 33 -18.03 20.52 -20.51
CA GLU A 33 -17.78 21.92 -20.90
C GLU A 33 -16.74 22.53 -19.96
N ALA A 34 -16.33 23.77 -20.20
CA ALA A 34 -15.43 24.50 -19.31
C ALA A 34 -16.08 24.71 -17.93
N ILE A 35 -15.36 24.35 -16.90
CA ILE A 35 -15.76 24.49 -15.49
C ILE A 35 -14.77 25.34 -14.72
N ASP A 36 -15.23 25.98 -13.65
CA ASP A 36 -14.36 26.57 -12.65
C ASP A 36 -13.56 25.48 -11.93
N THR A 37 -12.52 25.88 -11.17
CA THR A 37 -11.73 24.91 -10.38
C THR A 37 -12.67 24.10 -9.48
N PRO A 38 -12.74 22.78 -9.67
CA PRO A 38 -13.63 21.92 -8.90
C PRO A 38 -13.18 21.83 -7.44
N VAL A 39 -14.10 21.40 -6.58
CA VAL A 39 -13.78 21.06 -5.18
C VAL A 39 -13.88 19.56 -5.00
N VAL A 40 -12.76 18.91 -4.71
CA VAL A 40 -12.70 17.48 -4.42
C VAL A 40 -12.46 17.29 -2.93
N THR A 41 -13.29 16.47 -2.31
CA THR A 41 -13.08 16.01 -0.93
C THR A 41 -12.79 14.53 -0.92
N PHE A 42 -11.73 14.13 -0.20
CA PHE A 42 -11.36 12.74 -0.01
C PHE A 42 -11.68 12.27 1.41
N LYS A 43 -12.00 10.98 1.53
CA LYS A 43 -12.15 10.28 2.81
C LYS A 43 -11.39 8.97 2.72
N SER A 44 -10.68 8.60 3.79
CA SER A 44 -9.97 7.34 3.93
C SER A 44 -10.55 6.54 5.08
N GLY A 45 -10.85 5.25 4.87
CA GLY A 45 -11.49 4.41 5.88
C GLY A 45 -12.82 4.97 6.42
N GLY A 46 -13.52 5.80 5.63
CA GLY A 46 -14.75 6.48 6.01
C GLY A 46 -14.57 7.80 6.78
N ALA A 47 -13.36 8.12 7.24
CA ALA A 47 -13.03 9.39 7.91
C ALA A 47 -12.52 10.44 6.93
N ALA A 48 -12.60 11.72 7.28
CA ALA A 48 -11.94 12.78 6.51
C ALA A 48 -10.42 12.55 6.53
N VAL A 49 -9.76 12.81 5.39
CA VAL A 49 -8.30 12.75 5.33
C VAL A 49 -7.66 13.83 6.19
N THR A 50 -6.49 13.56 6.73
CA THR A 50 -5.82 14.43 7.71
C THR A 50 -5.33 15.74 7.08
N ASP A 51 -4.76 15.67 5.88
CA ASP A 51 -4.39 16.84 5.09
C ASP A 51 -5.35 16.98 3.91
N SER A 52 -6.23 17.96 3.96
CA SER A 52 -7.21 18.22 2.91
C SER A 52 -6.66 19.03 1.74
N SER A 53 -5.35 19.26 1.68
CA SER A 53 -4.69 19.93 0.55
C SER A 53 -4.79 19.09 -0.71
N VAL A 54 -5.51 19.59 -1.70
CA VAL A 54 -5.66 18.96 -3.01
C VAL A 54 -5.04 19.85 -4.07
N VAL A 55 -4.12 19.28 -4.87
CA VAL A 55 -3.50 19.98 -5.99
C VAL A 55 -4.30 19.72 -7.25
N TYR A 56 -4.80 20.78 -7.87
CA TYR A 56 -5.59 20.71 -9.09
C TYR A 56 -4.75 21.06 -10.31
N SER A 57 -5.00 20.38 -11.42
CA SER A 57 -4.45 20.72 -12.73
C SER A 57 -5.49 20.47 -13.81
N ASN A 58 -5.69 21.43 -14.69
CA ASN A 58 -6.39 21.23 -15.96
C ASN A 58 -5.32 20.84 -16.98
N THR A 59 -5.31 19.57 -17.40
CA THR A 59 -4.22 19.01 -18.22
C THR A 59 -4.41 19.25 -19.70
N THR A 60 -5.63 19.08 -20.22
CA THR A 60 -5.98 19.35 -21.63
C THR A 60 -7.49 19.57 -21.77
N GLY A 61 -7.87 20.69 -22.37
CA GLY A 61 -9.28 21.01 -22.58
C GLY A 61 -10.09 20.97 -21.29
N ASN A 62 -11.02 20.03 -21.18
CA ASN A 62 -11.88 19.87 -20.02
C ASN A 62 -11.45 18.73 -19.08
N THR A 63 -10.23 18.21 -19.25
CA THR A 63 -9.71 17.12 -18.40
C THR A 63 -8.97 17.71 -17.20
N TRP A 64 -9.37 17.27 -16.03
CA TRP A 64 -8.85 17.71 -14.73
C TRP A 64 -8.21 16.56 -13.99
N THR A 65 -7.20 16.90 -13.21
CA THR A 65 -6.65 16.03 -12.16
C THR A 65 -6.75 16.70 -10.81
N ALA A 66 -7.05 15.92 -9.79
CA ALA A 66 -7.01 16.31 -8.40
C ALA A 66 -6.09 15.33 -7.66
N VAL A 67 -4.99 15.83 -7.10
CA VAL A 67 -3.99 15.00 -6.43
C VAL A 67 -4.05 15.25 -4.93
N TYR A 68 -4.21 14.19 -4.18
CA TYR A 68 -4.11 14.13 -2.73
C TYR A 68 -2.87 13.31 -2.34
N LYS A 69 -2.11 13.78 -1.35
CA LYS A 69 -0.95 13.06 -0.80
C LYS A 69 -1.37 12.32 0.48
N ALA A 70 -1.29 10.98 0.45
CA ALA A 70 -1.63 10.15 1.61
C ALA A 70 -0.78 10.52 2.84
N ASN A 71 -1.42 10.59 4.01
CA ASN A 71 -0.81 11.01 5.26
C ASN A 71 -0.74 9.83 6.25
N ALA A 72 0.30 9.81 7.11
CA ALA A 72 0.49 8.76 8.12
C ALA A 72 -0.62 8.72 9.19
N ASN A 73 -1.42 9.79 9.30
CA ASN A 73 -2.54 9.86 10.24
C ASN A 73 -3.90 9.62 9.56
N ASP A 74 -3.92 9.23 8.28
CA ASP A 74 -5.15 8.84 7.62
C ASP A 74 -5.66 7.53 8.22
N THR A 75 -6.96 7.35 8.20
CA THR A 75 -7.57 6.09 8.63
C THR A 75 -7.38 5.03 7.55
N ASP A 76 -6.86 3.86 7.93
CA ASP A 76 -6.70 2.74 7.01
C ASP A 76 -8.05 2.30 6.44
N GLY A 77 -8.07 1.97 5.15
CA GLY A 77 -9.25 1.49 4.48
C GLY A 77 -9.51 2.12 3.10
N PRO A 78 -10.67 1.83 2.51
CA PRO A 78 -11.01 2.33 1.18
C PRO A 78 -11.05 3.86 1.13
N LEU A 79 -10.43 4.42 0.08
CA LEU A 79 -10.52 5.85 -0.22
C LEU A 79 -11.80 6.12 -1.03
N THR A 80 -12.53 7.11 -0.61
CA THR A 80 -13.72 7.62 -1.30
C THR A 80 -13.56 9.10 -1.60
N TYR A 81 -14.29 9.60 -2.58
CA TYR A 81 -14.23 11.01 -2.97
C TYR A 81 -15.61 11.58 -3.31
N SER A 82 -15.70 12.90 -3.31
CA SER A 82 -16.81 13.67 -3.87
C SER A 82 -16.27 14.85 -4.67
N ILE A 83 -16.78 15.06 -5.88
CA ILE A 83 -16.41 16.16 -6.76
C ILE A 83 -17.62 17.11 -6.87
N ALA A 84 -17.47 18.34 -6.37
CA ALA A 84 -18.41 19.43 -6.60
C ALA A 84 -17.83 20.39 -7.66
N PHE A 85 -18.63 20.82 -8.61
CA PHE A 85 -18.18 21.63 -9.76
C PHE A 85 -19.32 22.50 -10.32
N SER A 86 -18.95 23.59 -11.00
CA SER A 86 -19.86 24.48 -11.71
C SER A 86 -19.23 24.94 -13.02
N ASP A 87 -20.05 25.34 -13.97
CA ASP A 87 -19.56 26.03 -15.16
C ASP A 87 -19.16 27.49 -14.85
N THR A 88 -18.49 28.13 -15.78
CA THR A 88 -18.01 29.52 -15.63
C THR A 88 -19.15 30.55 -15.52
N ALA A 89 -20.42 30.16 -15.76
CA ALA A 89 -21.61 30.96 -15.54
C ALA A 89 -22.22 30.74 -14.15
N GLY A 90 -21.66 29.83 -13.33
CA GLY A 90 -22.13 29.53 -11.98
C GLY A 90 -23.21 28.44 -11.91
N ASN A 91 -23.54 27.72 -13.00
CA ASN A 91 -24.49 26.62 -12.94
C ASN A 91 -23.80 25.38 -12.35
N ALA A 92 -24.28 24.91 -11.21
CA ALA A 92 -23.72 23.73 -10.53
C ALA A 92 -24.10 22.45 -11.28
N GLY A 93 -23.09 21.55 -11.42
CA GLY A 93 -23.29 20.16 -11.79
C GLY A 93 -23.72 19.30 -10.61
N THR A 94 -24.26 18.11 -10.89
CA THR A 94 -24.57 17.14 -9.83
C THR A 94 -23.26 16.55 -9.30
N PRO A 95 -22.99 16.56 -7.98
CA PRO A 95 -21.79 15.99 -7.41
C PRO A 95 -21.59 14.51 -7.79
N VAL A 96 -20.34 14.12 -8.07
CA VAL A 96 -19.98 12.76 -8.47
C VAL A 96 -19.12 12.12 -7.38
N THR A 97 -19.46 10.86 -7.02
CA THR A 97 -18.82 10.12 -5.92
C THR A 97 -18.28 8.74 -6.33
N SER A 98 -18.36 8.38 -7.60
CA SER A 98 -17.94 7.07 -8.11
C SER A 98 -17.34 7.16 -9.51
N GLY A 99 -16.49 6.23 -9.85
CA GLY A 99 -15.81 6.11 -11.15
C GLY A 99 -15.07 4.78 -11.25
N SER A 100 -14.13 4.70 -12.16
CA SER A 100 -13.27 3.52 -12.30
C SER A 100 -12.05 3.59 -11.35
N GLY A 101 -11.49 2.42 -11.04
CA GLY A 101 -10.38 2.28 -10.10
C GLY A 101 -10.84 2.33 -8.64
N SER A 102 -9.95 1.95 -7.77
CA SER A 102 -10.10 2.05 -6.32
C SER A 102 -8.73 2.16 -5.69
N VAL A 103 -8.63 2.86 -4.57
CA VAL A 103 -7.41 2.95 -3.76
C VAL A 103 -7.78 2.63 -2.32
N THR A 104 -6.96 1.81 -1.68
CA THR A 104 -7.05 1.53 -0.24
C THR A 104 -5.81 2.10 0.43
N THR A 105 -6.01 2.91 1.44
CA THR A 105 -4.93 3.49 2.25
C THR A 105 -4.53 2.49 3.33
N ASP A 106 -3.23 2.31 3.51
CA ASP A 106 -2.61 1.51 4.56
C ASP A 106 -1.43 2.29 5.12
N THR A 107 -1.59 2.78 6.34
CA THR A 107 -0.60 3.60 7.04
C THR A 107 0.19 2.80 8.07
N SER A 108 -0.19 1.55 8.28
CA SER A 108 0.38 0.66 9.30
C SER A 108 1.59 -0.09 8.76
N ALA A 109 2.69 -0.08 9.50
CA ALA A 109 3.84 -0.90 9.16
C ALA A 109 3.68 -2.31 9.76
N PRO A 110 4.02 -3.38 9.02
CA PRO A 110 3.94 -4.74 9.54
C PRO A 110 4.90 -4.94 10.72
N THR A 111 4.46 -5.72 11.69
CA THR A 111 5.26 -6.18 12.82
C THR A 111 5.40 -7.70 12.79
N LEU A 112 6.46 -8.22 13.41
CA LEU A 112 6.66 -9.66 13.53
C LEU A 112 6.37 -10.14 14.94
N SER A 113 5.73 -11.29 15.01
CA SER A 113 5.43 -12.01 16.26
C SER A 113 5.82 -13.48 16.13
N SER A 114 5.76 -14.23 17.23
CA SER A 114 6.02 -15.67 17.25
C SER A 114 7.34 -16.05 16.55
N VAL A 115 8.37 -15.20 16.69
CA VAL A 115 9.68 -15.45 16.10
C VAL A 115 10.39 -16.56 16.87
N SER A 116 10.74 -17.64 16.20
CA SER A 116 11.44 -18.78 16.78
C SER A 116 12.43 -19.37 15.79
N ILE A 117 13.57 -19.85 16.32
CA ILE A 117 14.57 -20.58 15.55
C ILE A 117 14.83 -21.93 16.21
N SER A 118 14.95 -22.97 15.41
CA SER A 118 15.24 -24.33 15.88
C SER A 118 15.98 -25.11 14.81
N SER A 119 16.62 -26.17 15.24
CA SER A 119 17.29 -27.15 14.38
C SER A 119 16.53 -28.49 14.41
N ASN A 120 16.70 -29.31 13.39
CA ASN A 120 16.25 -30.71 13.38
C ASN A 120 17.17 -31.64 14.16
N ASN A 121 18.21 -31.12 14.81
CA ASN A 121 19.06 -31.86 15.74
C ASN A 121 18.24 -32.45 16.91
N GLY A 122 18.69 -33.53 17.52
CA GLY A 122 18.09 -34.08 18.73
C GLY A 122 18.01 -33.10 19.89
N ASN A 123 18.97 -32.18 20.01
CA ASN A 123 18.88 -30.97 20.81
C ASN A 123 18.57 -29.78 19.87
N ARG A 124 17.35 -29.33 19.86
CA ARG A 124 16.85 -28.31 18.93
C ARG A 124 17.53 -26.94 19.05
N SER A 125 18.25 -26.67 20.13
CA SER A 125 19.02 -25.44 20.32
C SER A 125 20.45 -25.52 19.78
N MET A 126 20.84 -26.67 19.23
CA MET A 126 22.16 -26.91 18.64
C MET A 126 21.99 -27.33 17.18
N ALA A 127 23.01 -27.04 16.37
CA ALA A 127 23.09 -27.52 15.00
C ALA A 127 24.49 -28.00 14.72
N THR A 128 24.61 -29.21 14.14
CA THR A 128 25.82 -29.77 13.61
C THR A 128 25.81 -29.70 12.08
N PRO A 129 26.94 -29.90 11.40
CA PRO A 129 26.97 -29.95 9.94
C PRO A 129 25.90 -30.90 9.37
N SER A 130 25.17 -30.47 8.36
CA SER A 130 24.03 -31.12 7.70
C SER A 130 22.69 -31.02 8.44
N ASP A 131 22.63 -30.46 9.64
CA ASP A 131 21.34 -30.17 10.28
C ASP A 131 20.60 -29.04 9.56
N LEU A 132 19.28 -29.16 9.48
CA LEU A 132 18.41 -28.11 8.97
C LEU A 132 18.05 -27.14 10.10
N VAL A 133 18.39 -25.88 9.94
CA VAL A 133 17.98 -24.79 10.84
C VAL A 133 16.80 -24.05 10.23
N THR A 134 15.74 -23.88 11.00
CA THR A 134 14.52 -23.23 10.58
C THR A 134 14.19 -22.07 11.50
N LEU A 135 14.06 -20.88 10.92
CA LEU A 135 13.45 -19.69 11.52
C LEU A 135 11.98 -19.67 11.13
N SER A 136 11.09 -19.47 12.09
CA SER A 136 9.65 -19.29 11.87
C SER A 136 9.21 -17.97 12.48
N PHE A 137 8.33 -17.23 11.78
CA PHE A 137 7.77 -15.97 12.27
C PHE A 137 6.41 -15.70 11.63
N THR A 138 5.61 -14.89 12.32
CA THR A 138 4.29 -14.47 11.83
C THR A 138 4.26 -12.95 11.74
N ALA A 139 3.86 -12.42 10.58
CA ALA A 139 3.64 -11.00 10.39
C ALA A 139 2.22 -10.60 10.85
N SER A 140 2.05 -9.37 11.30
CA SER A 140 0.75 -8.82 11.71
C SER A 140 -0.24 -8.72 10.55
N GLU A 141 0.27 -8.64 9.33
CA GLU A 141 -0.49 -8.45 8.08
C GLU A 141 0.20 -9.16 6.92
N THR A 142 -0.41 -9.13 5.75
CA THR A 142 0.20 -9.68 4.53
C THR A 142 1.38 -8.84 4.12
N ILE A 143 2.56 -9.46 4.03
CA ILE A 143 3.80 -8.82 3.62
C ILE A 143 4.28 -9.34 2.27
N GLN A 144 5.07 -8.53 1.58
CA GLN A 144 5.86 -9.01 0.45
C GLN A 144 6.91 -10.02 0.93
N SER A 145 7.51 -10.77 -0.01
CA SER A 145 8.56 -11.75 0.32
C SER A 145 9.67 -11.07 1.14
N PRO A 146 9.86 -11.46 2.42
CA PRO A 146 10.87 -10.83 3.27
C PRO A 146 12.27 -11.26 2.88
N THR A 147 13.27 -10.45 3.23
CA THR A 147 14.67 -10.83 3.12
C THR A 147 15.15 -11.35 4.48
N VAL A 148 15.69 -12.57 4.51
CA VAL A 148 16.24 -13.18 5.71
C VAL A 148 17.73 -13.45 5.49
N THR A 149 18.57 -12.95 6.41
CA THR A 149 20.00 -13.25 6.45
C THR A 149 20.29 -14.09 7.68
N ALA A 150 21.13 -15.09 7.53
CA ALA A 150 21.58 -15.94 8.63
C ALA A 150 23.09 -15.82 8.79
N SER A 151 23.57 -15.85 10.05
CA SER A 151 24.99 -15.85 10.37
C SER A 151 25.30 -16.84 11.51
N SER A 152 26.49 -17.38 11.52
CA SER A 152 27.00 -18.27 12.54
C SER A 152 28.40 -17.81 12.93
N GLY A 153 28.68 -17.67 14.23
CA GLY A 153 29.97 -17.19 14.72
C GLY A 153 30.37 -15.79 14.20
N GLY A 154 29.41 -14.97 13.82
CA GLY A 154 29.63 -13.61 13.26
C GLY A 154 29.91 -13.58 11.74
N ALA A 155 29.96 -14.73 11.07
CA ALA A 155 30.10 -14.84 9.61
C ALA A 155 28.78 -15.27 8.97
N ALA A 156 28.53 -14.86 7.72
CA ALA A 156 27.37 -15.31 6.96
C ALA A 156 27.41 -16.83 6.79
N VAL A 157 26.27 -17.50 6.89
CA VAL A 157 26.19 -18.95 6.63
C VAL A 157 26.49 -19.24 5.15
N ASN A 158 27.25 -20.30 4.91
CA ASN A 158 27.54 -20.78 3.55
C ASN A 158 26.32 -21.57 3.05
N GLY A 159 25.50 -20.97 2.21
CA GLY A 159 24.35 -21.62 1.61
C GLY A 159 23.19 -20.67 1.43
N ASN A 160 22.25 -21.08 0.56
CA ASN A 160 21.05 -20.30 0.31
C ASN A 160 20.06 -20.47 1.47
N VAL A 161 19.52 -19.37 1.94
CA VAL A 161 18.34 -19.39 2.82
C VAL A 161 17.11 -19.62 1.93
N SER A 162 16.41 -20.72 2.18
CA SER A 162 15.15 -21.04 1.52
C SER A 162 14.01 -20.41 2.30
N LEU A 163 13.19 -19.59 1.61
CA LEU A 163 12.07 -18.89 2.20
C LEU A 163 10.75 -19.49 1.71
N SER A 164 9.80 -19.68 2.60
CA SER A 164 8.45 -20.18 2.28
C SER A 164 7.38 -19.49 3.11
N ASN A 165 6.29 -19.08 2.47
CA ASN A 165 5.06 -18.74 3.17
C ASN A 165 4.30 -20.05 3.42
N THR A 166 4.12 -20.41 4.68
CA THR A 166 3.53 -21.70 5.06
C THR A 166 2.02 -21.63 5.26
N SER A 167 1.51 -20.48 5.71
CA SER A 167 0.07 -20.26 5.89
C SER A 167 -0.21 -18.78 6.22
N GLY A 168 -1.03 -18.12 5.40
CA GLY A 168 -1.42 -16.73 5.66
C GLY A 168 -0.21 -15.81 5.85
N ASN A 169 -0.07 -15.26 7.06
CA ASN A 169 1.04 -14.38 7.42
C ASN A 169 2.24 -15.09 8.05
N THR A 170 2.24 -16.44 8.08
CA THR A 170 3.32 -17.22 8.70
C THR A 170 4.36 -17.61 7.65
N TRP A 171 5.62 -17.34 7.96
CA TRP A 171 6.75 -17.56 7.11
C TRP A 171 7.79 -18.46 7.79
N THR A 172 8.50 -19.23 6.98
CA THR A 172 9.69 -19.98 7.42
C THR A 172 10.87 -19.65 6.52
N ALA A 173 12.03 -19.55 7.13
CA ALA A 173 13.30 -19.43 6.44
C ALA A 173 14.22 -20.55 6.94
N SER A 174 14.78 -21.35 6.05
CA SER A 174 15.62 -22.49 6.44
C SER A 174 16.94 -22.52 5.67
N PHE A 175 17.98 -23.03 6.33
CA PHE A 175 19.28 -23.30 5.74
C PHE A 175 19.88 -24.54 6.36
N THR A 176 20.81 -25.20 5.64
CA THR A 176 21.57 -26.33 6.15
C THR A 176 22.84 -25.83 6.82
N ALA A 177 23.07 -26.25 8.05
CA ALA A 177 24.31 -25.94 8.74
C ALA A 177 25.52 -26.63 8.07
N ASN A 178 26.59 -25.87 7.84
CA ASN A 178 27.81 -26.37 7.21
C ASN A 178 28.96 -26.41 8.22
N ALA A 179 29.95 -27.28 7.97
CA ALA A 179 31.23 -27.19 8.65
C ALA A 179 31.95 -25.91 8.19
N ASN A 180 32.45 -25.14 9.14
CA ASN A 180 33.35 -24.02 8.90
C ASN A 180 34.79 -24.51 8.81
#